data_26082e0389be05ba3876f54a5bdf0e66
#
_entry.id   26082e0389be05ba3876f54a5bdf0e66
#
_cell.length_a   1.000
_cell.length_b   1.000
_cell.length_c   1.000
_cell.angle_alpha   90.00
_cell.angle_beta   90.00
_cell.angle_gamma   90.00
#
_symmetry.space_group_name_H-M   'P 1'
#
loop_
_entity.id
_entity.type
_entity.pdbx_description
1 polymer ?
#
loop_
_entity_poly.entity_id
_entity_poly.type
_entity_poly.pdbx_seq_one_letter_code
_entity_poly.pdbx_strand_id
1 'polypeptide(L)'
;PFSLDSNTGEDKFEILKRSDEYEEEDGYPAMYHVDICRGEDVECPFLIAEIKGISQKIKDRLKEVEFSKKLIKRIDGKILPHQRLKIAIASCPNCCSMPQIRDFGLHVRAKVYVDEGVGCNGCGNCLRACKEGAIRITGMSNEKQGEVREENTGQHENSERIVTINYDRCVHCGLCAEVCPTGTIKIEKKYYRVMIGGKLGRHPRFAEDLIGFADESEVLNALDVCVEAILNEKREKRFGELVRKIGIDEFKRRLRDKNNTLHKNVNNKEVVHSGMHN
;
A
#
# COMPACT_ATOMS: atom_id res chain seq x y z
N PRO A 1 -6.46 35.74 -1.94
CA PRO A 1 -7.50 36.40 -1.13
C PRO A 1 -8.28 35.44 -0.21
N PHE A 2 -7.76 34.22 0.09
CA PHE A 2 -8.40 33.24 0.99
C PHE A 2 -7.56 32.92 2.23
N SER A 3 -6.52 33.73 2.52
CA SER A 3 -5.61 33.51 3.65
C SER A 3 -6.16 34.01 4.99
N LEU A 4 -7.15 34.88 4.99
CA LEU A 4 -7.72 35.43 6.20
C LEU A 4 -8.99 34.69 6.62
N ASP A 5 -9.11 34.42 7.93
CA ASP A 5 -10.37 33.98 8.53
C ASP A 5 -11.40 35.11 8.39
N SER A 6 -12.56 34.81 7.79
CA SER A 6 -13.61 35.79 7.54
C SER A 6 -14.18 36.41 8.82
N ASN A 7 -14.00 35.78 9.98
CA ASN A 7 -14.51 36.25 11.27
C ASN A 7 -13.48 37.01 12.11
N THR A 8 -12.18 36.66 11.96
CA THR A 8 -11.12 37.21 12.84
C THR A 8 -10.08 38.05 12.11
N GLY A 9 -10.02 37.99 10.75
CA GLY A 9 -8.99 38.66 9.95
C GLY A 9 -7.58 38.03 10.08
N GLU A 10 -7.44 36.93 10.83
CA GLU A 10 -6.17 36.24 11.02
C GLU A 10 -5.84 35.28 9.86
N ASP A 11 -4.53 35.04 9.62
CA ASP A 11 -4.09 34.10 8.58
C ASP A 11 -4.56 32.68 8.90
N LYS A 12 -5.51 32.19 8.12
CA LYS A 12 -6.10 30.85 8.25
C LYS A 12 -5.05 29.72 8.19
N PHE A 13 -3.91 29.98 7.54
CA PHE A 13 -2.85 29.02 7.28
C PHE A 13 -1.62 29.18 8.19
N GLU A 14 -1.63 30.13 9.12
CA GLU A 14 -0.47 30.47 9.96
C GLU A 14 0.18 29.22 10.60
N ILE A 15 -0.63 28.34 11.16
CA ILE A 15 -0.14 27.12 11.85
C ILE A 15 0.47 26.12 10.85
N LEU A 16 -0.10 26.02 9.64
CA LEU A 16 0.46 25.15 8.59
C LEU A 16 1.78 25.68 8.07
N LYS A 17 1.90 26.98 7.86
CA LYS A 17 3.13 27.64 7.36
C LYS A 17 4.34 27.45 8.29
N ARG A 18 4.11 27.18 9.55
CA ARG A 18 5.16 26.86 10.54
C ARG A 18 5.60 25.39 10.54
N SER A 19 4.94 24.54 9.75
CA SER A 19 5.27 23.12 9.67
C SER A 19 6.38 22.90 8.64
N ASP A 20 7.38 22.08 8.97
CA ASP A 20 8.42 21.62 8.02
C ASP A 20 7.86 20.84 6.83
N GLU A 21 6.61 20.38 6.94
CA GLU A 21 5.86 19.66 5.90
C GLU A 21 5.01 20.60 5.01
N TYR A 22 5.23 21.93 5.09
CA TYR A 22 4.40 22.88 4.34
C TYR A 22 4.76 22.86 2.84
N GLU A 23 3.78 22.56 2.01
CA GLU A 23 3.86 22.64 0.55
C GLU A 23 2.69 23.49 0.04
N GLU A 24 2.92 24.26 -1.01
CA GLU A 24 1.87 25.02 -1.73
C GLU A 24 1.55 24.36 -3.07
N GLU A 25 0.27 24.43 -3.41
CA GLU A 25 -0.28 23.92 -4.65
C GLU A 25 -1.32 24.90 -5.20
N ASP A 26 -1.05 25.46 -6.38
CA ASP A 26 -1.94 26.44 -7.05
C ASP A 26 -2.38 27.61 -6.14
N GLY A 27 -1.47 28.10 -5.29
CA GLY A 27 -1.72 29.20 -4.36
C GLY A 27 -2.48 28.80 -3.08
N TYR A 28 -2.63 27.50 -2.83
CA TYR A 28 -3.21 26.96 -1.60
C TYR A 28 -2.21 26.04 -0.89
N PRO A 29 -2.27 25.94 0.46
CA PRO A 29 -1.51 24.89 1.15
C PRO A 29 -1.99 23.52 0.72
N ALA A 30 -1.08 22.60 0.45
CA ALA A 30 -1.41 21.20 0.19
C ALA A 30 -2.07 20.57 1.43
N MET A 31 -3.32 20.15 1.30
CA MET A 31 -4.07 19.51 2.37
C MET A 31 -3.82 18.00 2.47
N TYR A 32 -2.70 17.58 1.95
CA TYR A 32 -2.16 16.23 2.09
C TYR A 32 -0.64 16.28 2.32
N HIS A 33 -0.07 15.20 2.78
CA HIS A 33 1.37 14.98 2.88
C HIS A 33 1.68 13.54 2.51
N VAL A 34 2.72 13.33 1.68
CA VAL A 34 3.10 12.00 1.18
C VAL A 34 4.51 11.67 1.64
N ASP A 35 4.61 10.79 2.63
CA ASP A 35 5.88 10.21 3.09
C ASP A 35 6.24 9.00 2.21
N ILE A 36 7.46 8.92 1.72
CA ILE A 36 7.98 7.73 1.04
C ILE A 36 9.19 7.18 1.76
N CYS A 37 9.40 5.87 1.75
CA CYS A 37 10.64 5.32 2.27
C CYS A 37 11.81 5.67 1.33
N ARG A 38 13.01 5.84 1.89
CA ARG A 38 14.22 6.24 1.15
C ARG A 38 14.91 5.07 0.44
N GLY A 39 14.22 3.92 0.26
CA GLY A 39 14.83 2.71 -0.29
C GLY A 39 15.49 2.90 -1.65
N GLU A 40 14.88 3.71 -2.53
CA GLU A 40 15.44 4.03 -3.85
C GLU A 40 16.68 4.95 -3.78
N ASP A 41 16.74 5.84 -2.77
CA ASP A 41 17.83 6.80 -2.65
C ASP A 41 19.10 6.20 -2.01
N VAL A 42 18.94 5.07 -1.28
CA VAL A 42 20.02 4.41 -0.53
C VAL A 42 20.32 2.99 -1.03
N GLU A 43 19.84 2.62 -2.21
CA GLU A 43 20.02 1.28 -2.81
C GLU A 43 19.68 0.17 -1.80
N CYS A 44 18.51 0.27 -1.16
CA CYS A 44 18.10 -0.62 -0.08
C CYS A 44 18.03 -2.08 -0.57
N PRO A 45 18.69 -3.05 0.09
CA PRO A 45 18.70 -4.45 -0.32
C PRO A 45 17.33 -5.14 -0.18
N PHE A 46 16.34 -4.49 0.43
CA PHE A 46 14.97 -4.99 0.58
C PHE A 46 13.98 -4.31 -0.37
N LEU A 47 14.47 -3.53 -1.33
CA LEU A 47 13.63 -2.84 -2.30
C LEU A 47 12.93 -3.85 -3.22
N ILE A 48 11.61 -3.98 -3.10
CA ILE A 48 10.82 -4.84 -4.00
C ILE A 48 10.53 -4.10 -5.32
N ALA A 49 10.12 -2.82 -5.24
CA ALA A 49 9.86 -1.98 -6.40
C ALA A 49 10.08 -0.51 -6.07
N GLU A 50 10.30 0.28 -7.12
CA GLU A 50 10.31 1.73 -7.04
C GLU A 50 8.92 2.27 -6.72
N ILE A 51 8.86 3.32 -5.91
CA ILE A 51 7.60 3.91 -5.40
C ILE A 51 7.45 5.41 -5.73
N LYS A 52 8.49 6.05 -6.26
CA LYS A 52 8.41 7.47 -6.67
C LYS A 52 7.34 7.68 -7.73
N GLY A 53 7.20 6.76 -8.68
CA GLY A 53 6.19 6.82 -9.73
C GLY A 53 4.76 6.81 -9.19
N ILE A 54 4.42 5.88 -8.30
CA ILE A 54 3.08 5.84 -7.69
C ILE A 54 2.85 7.03 -6.75
N SER A 55 3.88 7.50 -6.05
CA SER A 55 3.81 8.71 -5.23
C SER A 55 3.41 9.92 -6.07
N GLN A 56 4.02 10.09 -7.24
CA GLN A 56 3.69 11.18 -8.15
C GLN A 56 2.26 11.06 -8.68
N LYS A 57 1.83 9.86 -9.13
CA LYS A 57 0.45 9.62 -9.59
C LYS A 57 -0.59 9.94 -8.52
N ILE A 58 -0.31 9.65 -7.26
CA ILE A 58 -1.17 10.00 -6.12
C ILE A 58 -1.27 11.52 -5.97
N LYS A 59 -0.14 12.23 -6.01
CA LYS A 59 -0.13 13.71 -5.95
C LYS A 59 -0.90 14.32 -7.11
N ASP A 60 -0.66 13.86 -8.34
CA ASP A 60 -1.34 14.34 -9.53
C ASP A 60 -2.86 14.10 -9.45
N ARG A 61 -3.27 12.93 -8.95
CA ARG A 61 -4.70 12.61 -8.74
C ARG A 61 -5.36 13.54 -7.74
N LEU A 62 -4.69 13.87 -6.63
CA LEU A 62 -5.21 14.82 -5.64
C LEU A 62 -5.33 16.24 -6.22
N LYS A 63 -4.40 16.64 -7.10
CA LYS A 63 -4.48 17.91 -7.84
C LYS A 63 -5.64 17.93 -8.83
N GLU A 64 -5.77 16.92 -9.67
CA GLU A 64 -6.87 16.80 -10.64
C GLU A 64 -8.26 16.97 -10.00
N VAL A 65 -8.45 16.41 -8.82
CA VAL A 65 -9.72 16.53 -8.11
C VAL A 65 -9.84 17.81 -7.27
N GLU A 66 -8.85 18.72 -7.33
CA GLU A 66 -8.76 19.95 -6.53
C GLU A 66 -8.96 19.67 -5.00
N PHE A 67 -8.36 18.59 -4.51
CA PHE A 67 -8.60 18.09 -3.15
C PHE A 67 -8.34 19.18 -2.10
N SER A 68 -7.16 19.83 -2.15
CA SER A 68 -6.76 20.85 -1.19
C SER A 68 -7.74 22.02 -1.15
N LYS A 69 -8.11 22.57 -2.30
CA LYS A 69 -9.04 23.68 -2.43
C LYS A 69 -10.45 23.32 -1.91
N LYS A 70 -10.96 22.14 -2.26
CA LYS A 70 -12.27 21.66 -1.79
C LYS A 70 -12.28 21.41 -0.29
N LEU A 71 -11.21 20.83 0.26
CA LEU A 71 -11.12 20.56 1.70
C LEU A 71 -11.01 21.85 2.52
N ILE A 72 -10.20 22.83 2.07
CA ILE A 72 -10.05 24.13 2.74
C ILE A 72 -11.39 24.85 2.87
N LYS A 73 -12.25 24.80 1.84
CA LYS A 73 -13.59 25.42 1.86
C LYS A 73 -14.53 24.82 2.93
N ARG A 74 -14.25 23.62 3.38
CA ARG A 74 -15.06 22.89 4.39
C ARG A 74 -14.56 23.11 5.81
N ILE A 75 -13.45 23.83 5.99
CA ILE A 75 -12.87 24.09 7.31
C ILE A 75 -13.19 25.51 7.71
N ASP A 76 -13.89 25.65 8.82
CA ASP A 76 -14.10 26.94 9.47
C ASP A 76 -12.93 27.24 10.42
N GLY A 77 -12.48 28.49 10.48
CA GLY A 77 -11.38 28.93 11.33
C GLY A 77 -10.00 28.44 10.88
N LYS A 78 -9.06 28.40 11.83
CA LYS A 78 -7.65 28.03 11.56
C LYS A 78 -7.52 26.57 11.14
N ILE A 79 -6.68 26.32 10.15
CA ILE A 79 -6.38 24.97 9.65
C ILE A 79 -5.21 24.40 10.44
N LEU A 80 -5.38 23.18 10.94
CA LEU A 80 -4.41 22.49 11.78
C LEU A 80 -3.73 21.33 11.02
N PRO A 81 -2.45 20.99 11.29
CA PRO A 81 -1.71 19.94 10.60
C PRO A 81 -2.38 18.55 10.62
N HIS A 82 -3.16 18.25 11.67
CA HIS A 82 -3.87 16.97 11.77
C HIS A 82 -5.13 16.88 10.88
N GLN A 83 -5.48 17.96 10.19
CA GLN A 83 -6.60 18.01 9.25
C GLN A 83 -6.17 17.69 7.82
N ARG A 84 -4.87 17.58 7.58
CA ARG A 84 -4.31 17.10 6.29
C ARG A 84 -4.45 15.59 6.19
N LEU A 85 -4.63 15.09 4.97
CA LEU A 85 -4.58 13.67 4.66
C LEU A 85 -3.12 13.21 4.68
N LYS A 86 -2.78 12.29 5.57
CA LYS A 86 -1.43 11.74 5.70
C LYS A 86 -1.32 10.42 4.95
N ILE A 87 -0.46 10.41 3.94
CA ILE A 87 -0.20 9.26 3.07
C ILE A 87 1.21 8.75 3.35
N ALA A 88 1.43 7.44 3.39
CA ALA A 88 2.79 6.90 3.43
C ALA A 88 2.92 5.69 2.51
N ILE A 89 4.08 5.59 1.83
CA ILE A 89 4.37 4.55 0.86
C ILE A 89 5.72 3.92 1.20
N ALA A 90 5.75 2.59 1.33
CA ALA A 90 6.96 1.81 1.54
C ALA A 90 7.20 0.85 0.38
N SER A 91 8.46 0.67 -0.01
CA SER A 91 8.89 -0.22 -1.10
C SER A 91 8.92 -1.71 -0.72
N CYS A 92 8.66 -2.05 0.54
CA CYS A 92 8.65 -3.43 1.03
C CYS A 92 7.88 -3.56 2.36
N PRO A 93 7.62 -4.81 2.85
CA PRO A 93 6.94 -5.05 4.12
C PRO A 93 7.65 -4.57 5.39
N ASN A 94 8.92 -4.13 5.33
CA ASN A 94 9.57 -3.49 6.49
C ASN A 94 8.94 -2.16 6.87
N CYS A 95 8.20 -1.53 5.96
CA CYS A 95 7.34 -0.38 6.23
C CYS A 95 8.06 0.80 6.92
N CYS A 96 9.28 1.17 6.46
CA CYS A 96 10.11 2.21 7.08
C CYS A 96 9.45 3.61 7.11
N SER A 97 8.53 3.93 6.18
CA SER A 97 7.71 5.15 6.18
C SER A 97 6.47 5.04 7.08
N MET A 98 6.32 3.92 7.80
CA MET A 98 5.23 3.65 8.75
C MET A 98 3.80 3.79 8.16
N PRO A 99 3.49 3.17 7.01
CA PRO A 99 2.18 3.28 6.38
C PRO A 99 1.03 2.75 7.27
N GLN A 100 1.34 1.85 8.22
CA GLN A 100 0.34 1.26 9.12
C GLN A 100 -0.30 2.26 10.09
N ILE A 101 0.30 3.45 10.27
CA ILE A 101 -0.21 4.49 11.18
C ILE A 101 -0.56 5.78 10.44
N ARG A 102 -0.80 5.69 9.13
CA ARG A 102 -1.20 6.82 8.29
C ARG A 102 -2.67 6.72 7.88
N ASP A 103 -3.23 7.84 7.44
CA ASP A 103 -4.62 7.88 6.96
C ASP A 103 -4.81 6.99 5.72
N PHE A 104 -3.83 7.02 4.80
CA PHE A 104 -3.74 6.16 3.63
C PHE A 104 -2.33 5.58 3.54
N GLY A 105 -2.20 4.28 3.71
CA GLY A 105 -0.92 3.59 3.77
C GLY A 105 -0.75 2.59 2.63
N LEU A 106 0.43 2.58 2.02
CA LEU A 106 0.81 1.63 0.98
C LEU A 106 2.13 0.95 1.31
N HIS A 107 2.24 -0.35 1.02
CA HIS A 107 3.55 -0.96 0.84
C HIS A 107 3.54 -1.99 -0.27
N VAL A 108 4.69 -2.14 -0.93
CA VAL A 108 4.85 -3.11 -2.01
C VAL A 108 4.91 -4.52 -1.45
N ARG A 109 4.29 -5.46 -2.16
CA ARG A 109 4.33 -6.90 -1.93
C ARG A 109 4.74 -7.64 -3.20
N ALA A 110 5.57 -8.66 -3.07
CA ALA A 110 5.90 -9.61 -4.14
C ALA A 110 5.04 -10.87 -3.94
N LYS A 111 4.07 -11.11 -4.83
CA LYS A 111 3.27 -12.35 -4.78
C LYS A 111 4.13 -13.50 -5.28
N VAL A 112 4.52 -14.37 -4.36
CA VAL A 112 5.36 -15.55 -4.64
C VAL A 112 4.50 -16.78 -4.81
N TYR A 113 4.99 -17.74 -5.63
CA TYR A 113 4.37 -19.05 -5.81
C TYR A 113 5.46 -20.13 -5.98
N VAL A 114 5.09 -21.39 -5.82
CA VAL A 114 5.92 -22.56 -6.13
C VAL A 114 5.58 -23.01 -7.53
N ASP A 115 6.59 -23.10 -8.40
CA ASP A 115 6.46 -23.66 -9.75
C ASP A 115 6.63 -25.18 -9.67
N GLU A 116 5.53 -25.90 -9.77
CA GLU A 116 5.51 -27.38 -9.69
C GLU A 116 6.26 -28.06 -10.85
N GLY A 117 6.48 -27.35 -11.97
CA GLY A 117 7.28 -27.84 -13.10
C GLY A 117 8.79 -27.76 -12.87
N VAL A 118 9.25 -27.18 -11.75
CA VAL A 118 10.67 -26.97 -11.45
C VAL A 118 11.05 -27.66 -10.15
N GLY A 119 11.89 -28.71 -10.26
CA GLY A 119 12.34 -29.49 -9.11
C GLY A 119 13.19 -28.70 -8.12
N CYS A 120 12.97 -28.92 -6.83
CA CYS A 120 13.77 -28.36 -5.75
C CYS A 120 15.01 -29.21 -5.49
N ASN A 121 16.22 -28.61 -5.47
CA ASN A 121 17.48 -29.30 -5.15
C ASN A 121 17.76 -29.42 -3.64
N GLY A 122 16.88 -28.90 -2.77
CA GLY A 122 17.02 -28.99 -1.33
C GLY A 122 18.13 -28.12 -0.71
N CYS A 123 18.63 -27.07 -1.37
CA CYS A 123 19.70 -26.22 -0.85
C CYS A 123 19.35 -25.43 0.44
N GLY A 124 18.07 -25.32 0.79
CA GLY A 124 17.59 -24.61 1.98
C GLY A 124 17.75 -23.10 2.00
N ASN A 125 18.19 -22.46 0.90
CA ASN A 125 18.36 -21.00 0.87
C ASN A 125 17.07 -20.23 1.21
N CYS A 126 15.94 -20.67 0.67
CA CYS A 126 14.63 -20.07 0.94
C CYS A 126 14.20 -20.23 2.43
N LEU A 127 14.55 -21.34 3.08
CA LEU A 127 14.30 -21.54 4.51
C LEU A 127 15.10 -20.53 5.35
N ARG A 128 16.39 -20.35 5.04
CA ARG A 128 17.27 -19.38 5.73
C ARG A 128 16.85 -17.93 5.49
N ALA A 129 16.42 -17.60 4.28
CA ALA A 129 15.98 -16.25 3.92
C ALA A 129 14.64 -15.86 4.53
N CYS A 130 13.74 -16.84 4.81
CA CYS A 130 12.41 -16.56 5.32
C CYS A 130 12.40 -16.38 6.84
N LYS A 131 12.49 -15.14 7.31
CA LYS A 131 12.44 -14.81 8.74
C LYS A 131 11.08 -15.14 9.39
N GLU A 132 10.01 -15.22 8.60
CA GLU A 132 8.67 -15.55 9.05
C GLU A 132 8.45 -17.07 9.23
N GLY A 133 9.41 -17.91 8.81
CA GLY A 133 9.27 -19.35 8.83
C GLY A 133 8.08 -19.86 8.02
N ALA A 134 7.76 -19.16 6.92
CA ALA A 134 6.63 -19.48 6.06
C ALA A 134 6.93 -20.60 5.04
N ILE A 135 8.19 -21.01 4.88
CA ILE A 135 8.62 -22.02 3.90
C ILE A 135 8.83 -23.35 4.61
N ARG A 136 8.43 -24.43 3.95
CA ARG A 136 8.76 -25.81 4.32
C ARG A 136 9.23 -26.58 3.09
N ILE A 137 10.18 -27.50 3.29
CA ILE A 137 10.66 -28.43 2.27
C ILE A 137 10.58 -29.83 2.88
N THR A 138 9.99 -30.79 2.19
CA THR A 138 9.90 -32.18 2.67
C THR A 138 11.30 -32.74 2.95
N GLY A 139 11.49 -33.45 4.09
CA GLY A 139 12.77 -34.00 4.50
C GLY A 139 13.80 -32.99 5.03
N MET A 140 13.37 -31.74 5.28
CA MET A 140 14.20 -30.71 5.92
C MET A 140 13.48 -30.10 7.13
N SER A 141 14.15 -30.01 8.29
CA SER A 141 13.60 -29.36 9.48
C SER A 141 13.92 -27.87 9.52
N ASN A 142 12.99 -27.07 10.08
CA ASN A 142 13.20 -25.63 10.32
C ASN A 142 13.93 -25.35 11.64
N GLU A 143 14.64 -26.33 12.21
CA GLU A 143 15.27 -26.16 13.50
C GLU A 143 16.39 -25.11 13.45
N LYS A 144 16.09 -24.00 14.16
CA LYS A 144 16.97 -22.87 14.53
C LYS A 144 17.74 -22.22 13.39
N GLN A 145 17.53 -20.95 13.24
CA GLN A 145 18.30 -20.03 12.42
C GLN A 145 19.82 -20.30 12.56
N GLY A 146 20.40 -21.11 11.69
CA GLY A 146 21.84 -21.32 11.66
C GLY A 146 22.33 -22.72 11.29
N GLU A 147 21.62 -23.79 11.59
CA GLU A 147 22.08 -25.13 11.26
C GLU A 147 20.98 -25.91 10.54
N VAL A 148 21.13 -26.09 9.25
CA VAL A 148 20.36 -27.08 8.47
C VAL A 148 20.96 -28.44 8.83
N ARG A 149 20.39 -29.14 9.80
CA ARG A 149 20.70 -30.56 10.01
C ARG A 149 19.85 -31.35 9.04
N GLU A 150 20.50 -32.03 8.09
CA GLU A 150 19.90 -33.15 7.37
C GLU A 150 19.56 -34.20 8.44
N GLU A 151 18.29 -34.51 8.65
CA GLU A 151 17.93 -35.75 9.31
C GLU A 151 18.35 -36.90 8.38
N ASN A 152 19.53 -37.46 8.67
CA ASN A 152 20.03 -38.66 8.06
C ASN A 152 19.19 -39.84 8.53
N THR A 153 17.93 -39.93 8.10
CA THR A 153 17.21 -41.18 8.07
C THR A 153 17.61 -41.84 6.75
N GLY A 154 18.56 -42.74 6.83
CA GLY A 154 19.04 -43.50 5.68
C GLY A 154 17.90 -44.03 4.84
N GLN A 155 18.09 -43.92 3.48
CA GLN A 155 17.23 -44.43 2.44
C GLN A 155 16.13 -43.48 1.88
N HIS A 156 16.51 -42.30 1.35
CA HIS A 156 15.68 -41.61 0.34
C HIS A 156 16.55 -40.93 -0.73
N GLU A 157 17.28 -41.71 -1.51
CA GLU A 157 18.15 -41.19 -2.58
C GLU A 157 17.38 -40.64 -3.80
N ASN A 158 16.03 -40.67 -3.84
CA ASN A 158 15.24 -40.18 -4.97
C ASN A 158 13.83 -39.62 -4.58
N SER A 159 13.60 -39.13 -3.35
CA SER A 159 12.32 -38.50 -3.05
C SER A 159 12.30 -37.06 -3.55
N GLU A 160 11.35 -36.76 -4.43
CA GLU A 160 11.06 -35.43 -4.91
C GLU A 160 10.86 -34.46 -3.72
N ARG A 161 11.65 -33.39 -3.65
CA ARG A 161 11.58 -32.42 -2.58
C ARG A 161 10.46 -31.42 -2.86
N ILE A 162 9.39 -31.51 -2.10
CA ILE A 162 8.23 -30.64 -2.24
C ILE A 162 8.42 -29.38 -1.38
N VAL A 163 8.31 -28.22 -1.99
CA VAL A 163 8.33 -26.92 -1.33
C VAL A 163 6.89 -26.48 -1.08
N THR A 164 6.61 -25.99 0.12
CA THR A 164 5.31 -25.40 0.46
C THR A 164 5.48 -24.03 1.12
N ILE A 165 4.54 -23.12 0.85
CA ILE A 165 4.50 -21.77 1.41
C ILE A 165 3.24 -21.63 2.25
N ASN A 166 3.41 -21.33 3.54
CA ASN A 166 2.30 -20.94 4.40
C ASN A 166 2.00 -19.43 4.18
N TYR A 167 0.94 -19.16 3.42
CA TYR A 167 0.57 -17.78 3.06
C TYR A 167 0.00 -16.98 4.23
N ASP A 168 -0.47 -17.61 5.31
CA ASP A 168 -0.92 -16.89 6.51
C ASP A 168 0.26 -16.27 7.28
N ARG A 169 1.45 -16.88 7.16
CA ARG A 169 2.69 -16.37 7.74
C ARG A 169 3.49 -15.52 6.79
N CYS A 170 3.24 -15.64 5.49
CA CYS A 170 4.01 -14.96 4.44
C CYS A 170 3.70 -13.47 4.38
N VAL A 171 4.72 -12.63 4.57
CA VAL A 171 4.59 -11.16 4.43
C VAL A 171 4.80 -10.68 2.99
N HIS A 172 5.01 -11.59 2.05
CA HIS A 172 5.20 -11.29 0.62
C HIS A 172 6.41 -10.37 0.33
N CYS A 173 7.54 -10.62 1.00
CA CYS A 173 8.78 -9.85 0.78
C CYS A 173 9.56 -10.30 -0.48
N GLY A 174 9.29 -11.48 -1.04
CA GLY A 174 9.95 -11.98 -2.26
C GLY A 174 11.31 -12.62 -2.06
N LEU A 175 11.98 -12.47 -0.90
CA LEU A 175 13.35 -12.94 -0.68
C LEU A 175 13.56 -14.43 -0.97
N CYS A 176 12.56 -15.27 -0.68
CA CYS A 176 12.66 -16.70 -0.97
C CYS A 176 12.76 -17.02 -2.46
N ALA A 177 12.17 -16.22 -3.32
CA ALA A 177 12.28 -16.35 -4.78
C ALA A 177 13.63 -15.84 -5.28
N GLU A 178 14.13 -14.72 -4.74
CA GLU A 178 15.42 -14.13 -5.12
C GLU A 178 16.61 -15.05 -4.82
N VAL A 179 16.56 -15.79 -3.70
CA VAL A 179 17.63 -16.72 -3.30
C VAL A 179 17.47 -18.13 -3.82
N CYS A 180 16.40 -18.43 -4.60
CA CYS A 180 16.14 -19.77 -5.12
C CYS A 180 16.96 -20.04 -6.37
N PRO A 181 18.03 -20.88 -6.32
CA PRO A 181 18.92 -21.06 -7.47
C PRO A 181 18.29 -21.89 -8.59
N THR A 182 17.28 -22.71 -8.28
CA THR A 182 16.57 -23.53 -9.26
C THR A 182 15.36 -22.82 -9.87
N GLY A 183 14.93 -21.69 -9.26
CA GLY A 183 13.70 -21.03 -9.67
C GLY A 183 12.42 -21.80 -9.33
N THR A 184 12.46 -22.75 -8.37
CA THR A 184 11.27 -23.45 -7.87
C THR A 184 10.30 -22.47 -7.18
N ILE A 185 10.82 -21.42 -6.50
CA ILE A 185 9.99 -20.35 -5.98
C ILE A 185 10.18 -19.12 -6.90
N LYS A 186 9.08 -18.55 -7.37
CA LYS A 186 9.05 -17.41 -8.29
C LYS A 186 8.17 -16.28 -7.78
N ILE A 187 8.42 -15.08 -8.28
CA ILE A 187 7.52 -13.94 -8.11
C ILE A 187 6.57 -13.92 -9.30
N GLU A 188 5.26 -13.99 -9.03
CA GLU A 188 4.21 -13.86 -10.05
C GLU A 188 4.14 -12.41 -10.54
N LYS A 189 3.90 -11.49 -9.60
CA LYS A 189 3.77 -10.06 -9.85
C LYS A 189 4.03 -9.27 -8.55
N LYS A 190 4.38 -7.99 -8.72
CA LYS A 190 4.48 -7.03 -7.62
C LYS A 190 3.18 -6.25 -7.52
N TYR A 191 2.70 -6.05 -6.29
CA TYR A 191 1.43 -5.40 -5.96
C TYR A 191 1.62 -4.43 -4.81
N TYR A 192 0.61 -3.61 -4.54
CA TYR A 192 0.51 -2.78 -3.36
C TYR A 192 -0.49 -3.37 -2.37
N ARG A 193 -0.14 -3.39 -1.08
CA ARG A 193 -1.13 -3.50 -0.01
C ARG A 193 -1.63 -2.10 0.29
N VAL A 194 -2.94 -1.91 0.26
CA VAL A 194 -3.59 -0.64 0.58
C VAL A 194 -4.26 -0.74 1.94
N MET A 195 -3.91 0.17 2.84
CA MET A 195 -4.45 0.24 4.19
C MET A 195 -4.99 1.64 4.46
N ILE A 196 -6.08 1.77 5.24
CA ILE A 196 -6.68 3.06 5.55
C ILE A 196 -7.01 3.24 7.03
N GLY A 197 -7.08 4.48 7.48
CA GLY A 197 -7.60 4.86 8.79
C GLY A 197 -6.65 4.72 9.96
N GLY A 198 -5.35 4.56 9.70
CA GLY A 198 -4.32 4.55 10.73
C GLY A 198 -4.12 5.92 11.36
N LYS A 199 -3.65 5.94 12.57
CA LYS A 199 -3.26 7.16 13.27
C LYS A 199 -2.30 6.90 14.41
N LEU A 200 -1.43 7.87 14.67
CA LEU A 200 -0.60 7.93 15.86
C LEU A 200 -1.10 9.08 16.77
N GLY A 201 -0.63 9.14 17.97
CA GLY A 201 -0.95 10.17 18.95
C GLY A 201 -1.67 9.59 20.16
N ARG A 202 -2.47 10.40 20.86
CA ARG A 202 -3.08 10.06 22.18
C ARG A 202 -3.86 8.73 22.18
N HIS A 203 -4.47 8.35 21.07
CA HIS A 203 -5.19 7.07 20.88
C HIS A 203 -4.71 6.43 19.60
N PRO A 204 -3.57 5.73 19.59
CA PRO A 204 -2.99 5.14 18.39
C PRO A 204 -3.86 4.00 17.86
N ARG A 205 -3.87 3.84 16.54
CA ARG A 205 -4.57 2.77 15.85
C ARG A 205 -3.84 2.41 14.56
N PHE A 206 -3.73 1.12 14.28
CA PHE A 206 -3.27 0.66 12.98
C PHE A 206 -4.35 0.87 11.91
N ALA A 207 -3.89 1.12 10.69
CA ALA A 207 -4.73 1.14 9.51
C ALA A 207 -5.27 -0.26 9.21
N GLU A 208 -6.48 -0.32 8.67
CA GLU A 208 -7.14 -1.55 8.29
C GLU A 208 -6.93 -1.84 6.80
N ASP A 209 -6.85 -3.13 6.44
CA ASP A 209 -6.66 -3.55 5.05
C ASP A 209 -7.89 -3.25 4.19
N LEU A 210 -7.69 -2.40 3.17
CA LEU A 210 -8.68 -2.15 2.13
C LEU A 210 -8.50 -3.10 0.95
N ILE A 211 -7.22 -3.27 0.48
CA ILE A 211 -6.85 -4.21 -0.59
C ILE A 211 -5.55 -4.91 -0.20
N GLY A 212 -5.51 -6.24 -0.29
CA GLY A 212 -4.31 -7.03 0.01
C GLY A 212 -3.28 -7.05 -1.11
N PHE A 213 -3.73 -7.03 -2.38
CA PHE A 213 -2.91 -7.05 -3.59
C PHE A 213 -3.57 -6.15 -4.64
N ALA A 214 -3.16 -4.90 -4.72
CA ALA A 214 -3.65 -3.89 -5.64
C ALA A 214 -2.62 -3.62 -6.73
N ASP A 215 -3.07 -3.42 -7.95
CA ASP A 215 -2.27 -2.75 -8.98
C ASP A 215 -2.37 -1.22 -8.81
N GLU A 216 -1.65 -0.47 -9.65
CA GLU A 216 -1.64 0.99 -9.56
C GLU A 216 -3.01 1.62 -9.81
N SER A 217 -3.82 1.06 -10.70
CA SER A 217 -5.16 1.58 -11.00
C SER A 217 -6.10 1.38 -9.81
N GLU A 218 -6.01 0.23 -9.16
CA GLU A 218 -6.77 -0.08 -7.94
C GLU A 218 -6.34 0.79 -6.74
N VAL A 219 -5.02 1.13 -6.65
CA VAL A 219 -4.54 2.10 -5.66
C VAL A 219 -5.18 3.47 -5.86
N LEU A 220 -5.24 3.97 -7.11
CA LEU A 220 -5.85 5.26 -7.41
C LEU A 220 -7.37 5.24 -7.19
N ASN A 221 -8.06 4.15 -7.53
CA ASN A 221 -9.48 3.98 -7.24
C ASN A 221 -9.76 3.97 -5.73
N ALA A 222 -8.89 3.32 -4.95
CA ALA A 222 -8.97 3.33 -3.49
C ALA A 222 -8.76 4.74 -2.91
N LEU A 223 -7.80 5.50 -3.46
CA LEU A 223 -7.61 6.90 -3.10
C LEU A 223 -8.84 7.74 -3.39
N ASP A 224 -9.44 7.59 -4.58
CA ASP A 224 -10.66 8.31 -4.95
C ASP A 224 -11.81 8.06 -3.98
N VAL A 225 -12.04 6.79 -3.59
CA VAL A 225 -13.08 6.44 -2.60
C VAL A 225 -12.82 7.13 -1.26
N CYS A 226 -11.55 7.20 -0.83
CA CYS A 226 -11.18 7.91 0.40
C CYS A 226 -11.40 9.42 0.28
N VAL A 227 -11.00 10.01 -0.84
CA VAL A 227 -11.18 11.45 -1.15
C VAL A 227 -12.67 11.80 -1.20
N GLU A 228 -13.49 11.00 -1.88
CA GLU A 228 -14.94 11.17 -1.94
C GLU A 228 -15.57 11.13 -0.54
N ALA A 229 -15.14 10.19 0.31
CA ALA A 229 -15.62 10.11 1.69
C ALA A 229 -15.22 11.35 2.50
N ILE A 230 -13.97 11.83 2.38
CA ILE A 230 -13.50 13.06 3.06
C ILE A 230 -14.29 14.29 2.62
N LEU A 231 -14.60 14.38 1.32
CA LEU A 231 -15.24 15.56 0.75
C LEU A 231 -16.78 15.56 0.87
N ASN A 232 -17.45 14.42 1.01
CA ASN A 232 -18.91 14.31 0.98
C ASN A 232 -19.54 14.01 2.34
N GLU A 233 -18.84 13.26 3.19
CA GLU A 233 -19.37 12.91 4.51
C GLU A 233 -19.29 14.08 5.51
N LYS A 234 -20.07 13.99 6.59
CA LYS A 234 -19.95 14.94 7.69
C LYS A 234 -18.52 14.88 8.24
N ARG A 235 -17.88 16.04 8.26
CA ARG A 235 -16.47 16.11 8.58
C ARG A 235 -16.16 15.66 9.99
N GLU A 236 -15.23 14.73 10.09
CA GLU A 236 -14.53 14.36 11.31
C GLU A 236 -13.18 15.10 11.39
N LYS A 237 -12.64 15.25 12.59
CA LYS A 237 -11.35 15.95 12.80
C LYS A 237 -10.17 15.27 12.07
N ARG A 238 -10.25 13.95 11.87
CA ARG A 238 -9.25 13.13 11.17
C ARG A 238 -9.92 12.08 10.31
N PHE A 239 -9.29 11.74 9.19
CA PHE A 239 -9.79 10.70 8.30
C PHE A 239 -9.95 9.34 9.02
N GLY A 240 -8.99 8.95 9.87
CA GLY A 240 -9.11 7.72 10.63
C GLY A 240 -10.34 7.63 11.54
N GLU A 241 -10.90 8.75 12.04
CA GLU A 241 -12.18 8.72 12.77
C GLU A 241 -13.36 8.53 11.82
N LEU A 242 -13.26 9.09 10.61
CA LEU A 242 -14.26 8.85 9.56
C LEU A 242 -14.30 7.37 9.15
N VAL A 243 -13.14 6.74 8.93
CA VAL A 243 -13.05 5.29 8.64
C VAL A 243 -13.68 4.46 9.76
N ARG A 244 -13.40 4.78 11.02
CA ARG A 244 -14.02 4.09 12.16
C ARG A 244 -15.54 4.22 12.21
N LYS A 245 -16.05 5.40 11.85
CA LYS A 245 -17.50 5.69 11.87
C LYS A 245 -18.24 4.99 10.75
N ILE A 246 -17.70 5.02 9.55
CA ILE A 246 -18.29 4.41 8.35
C ILE A 246 -18.09 2.89 8.37
N GLY A 247 -16.93 2.41 8.82
CA GLY A 247 -16.52 1.01 8.80
C GLY A 247 -15.75 0.64 7.52
N ILE A 248 -14.75 -0.24 7.66
CA ILE A 248 -13.89 -0.68 6.54
C ILE A 248 -14.70 -1.41 5.44
N ASP A 249 -15.73 -2.16 5.83
CA ASP A 249 -16.54 -2.94 4.87
C ASP A 249 -17.33 -2.04 3.92
N GLU A 250 -17.75 -0.88 4.38
CA GLU A 250 -18.40 0.12 3.52
C GLU A 250 -17.41 0.71 2.51
N PHE A 251 -16.16 0.99 2.91
CA PHE A 251 -15.11 1.40 1.97
C PHE A 251 -14.83 0.32 0.94
N LYS A 252 -14.75 -0.95 1.34
CA LYS A 252 -14.61 -2.09 0.43
C LYS A 252 -15.79 -2.20 -0.54
N ARG A 253 -17.00 -1.94 -0.08
CA ARG A 253 -18.21 -1.93 -0.94
C ARG A 253 -18.12 -0.80 -1.98
N ARG A 254 -17.87 0.44 -1.54
CA ARG A 254 -17.71 1.60 -2.44
C ARG A 254 -16.65 1.36 -3.52
N LEU A 255 -15.54 0.75 -3.13
CA LEU A 255 -14.47 0.41 -4.06
C LEU A 255 -14.91 -0.63 -5.11
N ARG A 256 -15.60 -1.69 -4.69
CA ARG A 256 -16.15 -2.68 -5.63
C ARG A 256 -17.12 -2.03 -6.62
N ASP A 257 -18.02 -1.16 -6.16
CA ASP A 257 -18.98 -0.46 -7.00
C ASP A 257 -18.28 0.44 -8.03
N LYS A 258 -17.23 1.15 -7.60
CA LYS A 258 -16.40 1.99 -8.47
C LYS A 258 -15.68 1.17 -9.55
N ASN A 259 -15.03 0.07 -9.18
CA ASN A 259 -14.34 -0.81 -10.12
C ASN A 259 -15.31 -1.42 -11.15
N ASN A 260 -16.49 -1.86 -10.73
CA ASN A 260 -17.53 -2.41 -11.63
C ASN A 260 -18.03 -1.36 -12.64
N THR A 261 -18.14 -0.11 -12.25
CA THR A 261 -18.55 0.99 -13.13
C THR A 261 -17.51 1.28 -14.21
N LEU A 262 -16.23 1.25 -13.84
CA LEU A 262 -15.12 1.45 -14.78
C LEU A 262 -15.03 0.33 -15.83
N HIS A 263 -15.17 -0.93 -15.42
CA HIS A 263 -15.20 -2.08 -16.34
C HIS A 263 -16.35 -2.00 -17.35
N LYS A 264 -17.55 -1.59 -16.94
CA LYS A 264 -18.67 -1.39 -17.85
C LYS A 264 -18.42 -0.28 -18.88
N ASN A 265 -17.76 0.80 -18.48
CA ASN A 265 -17.46 1.92 -19.38
C ASN A 265 -16.36 1.57 -20.41
N VAL A 266 -15.39 0.73 -20.05
CA VAL A 266 -14.35 0.24 -20.98
C VAL A 266 -15.00 -0.68 -22.04
N ASN A 267 -15.79 -1.66 -21.64
CA ASN A 267 -16.46 -2.58 -22.54
C ASN A 267 -17.43 -1.88 -23.51
N ASN A 268 -18.14 -0.84 -23.06
CA ASN A 268 -19.03 -0.05 -23.93
C ASN A 268 -18.25 0.78 -24.98
N LYS A 269 -17.03 1.22 -24.69
CA LYS A 269 -16.21 1.94 -25.65
C LYS A 269 -15.64 1.04 -26.73
N GLU A 270 -15.28 -0.19 -26.41
CA GLU A 270 -14.79 -1.19 -27.40
C GLU A 270 -15.90 -1.63 -28.35
N VAL A 271 -17.13 -1.75 -27.88
CA VAL A 271 -18.29 -2.12 -28.72
C VAL A 271 -18.64 -1.00 -29.72
N VAL A 272 -18.48 0.25 -29.36
CA VAL A 272 -18.75 1.40 -30.26
C VAL A 272 -17.71 1.53 -31.36
N HIS A 273 -16.44 1.15 -31.10
CA HIS A 273 -15.37 1.20 -32.12
C HIS A 273 -15.44 0.03 -33.13
N SER A 274 -15.99 -1.11 -32.73
CA SER A 274 -16.14 -2.26 -33.64
C SER A 274 -17.35 -2.15 -34.57
N GLY A 275 -18.27 -1.22 -34.34
CA GLY A 275 -19.48 -0.99 -35.13
C GLY A 275 -19.33 0.00 -36.31
N MET A 276 -18.18 0.62 -36.50
CA MET A 276 -17.95 1.61 -37.56
C MET A 276 -17.16 1.09 -38.80
N HIS A 277 -16.97 -0.20 -38.91
CA HIS A 277 -16.38 -0.85 -40.09
C HIS A 277 -17.31 -1.96 -40.61
N ASN A 278 -18.45 -1.53 -41.14
CA ASN A 278 -19.25 -2.31 -42.11
C ASN A 278 -19.85 -1.34 -43.12
#